data_f18f797a06d836945746e600427093aa
#
_entry.id   f18f797a06d836945746e600427093aa
#
_cell.length_a   1.000
_cell.length_b   1.000
_cell.length_c   1.000
_cell.angle_alpha   90.00
_cell.angle_beta   90.00
_cell.angle_gamma   90.00
#
_symmetry.space_group_name_H-M   'P 1'
#
loop_
_entity.id
_entity.type
_entity.pdbx_description
1 polymer ?
#
loop_
_entity_poly.entity_id
_entity_poly.type
_entity_poly.pdbx_seq_one_letter_code
_entity_poly.pdbx_strand_id
1 'polypeptide(L)'
;MAEFHASRDPYATAPYGVSWAGEEKSANWFDSAREFTERWHHQQQIRLAVDKPGIMTRELYYPVLDCFLRALPFTYRKVSTKPGTYAHIIVSGECGDSWYLYRAEESWQLVEEPIGEKISETTIPQEIAWRIFTKGIDRESALSQTKVTGDTKLGQHVLGMISIVA
;
A
#
# COMPACT_ATOMS: atom_id res chain seq x y z
N MET A 1 20.33 0.54 15.94
CA MET A 1 18.96 0.72 15.33
C MET A 1 18.04 -0.43 15.72
N ALA A 2 18.36 -1.71 15.46
CA ALA A 2 17.48 -2.83 15.85
C ALA A 2 17.20 -2.87 17.37
N GLU A 3 18.19 -2.70 18.21
CA GLU A 3 18.03 -2.65 19.67
C GLU A 3 17.16 -1.47 20.13
N PHE A 4 17.27 -0.31 19.48
CA PHE A 4 16.44 0.85 19.76
C PHE A 4 14.95 0.57 19.50
N HIS A 5 14.61 -0.05 18.37
CA HIS A 5 13.24 -0.42 18.09
C HIS A 5 12.70 -1.53 19.02
N ALA A 6 13.55 -2.51 19.36
CA ALA A 6 13.18 -3.60 20.27
C ALA A 6 12.91 -3.15 21.71
N SER A 7 13.49 -2.00 22.14
CA SER A 7 13.31 -1.47 23.48
C SER A 7 12.06 -0.60 23.67
N ARG A 8 11.33 -0.28 22.58
CA ARG A 8 10.15 0.59 22.62
C ARG A 8 8.88 -0.22 22.69
N ASP A 9 7.90 0.26 23.46
CA ASP A 9 6.54 -0.27 23.39
C ASP A 9 5.99 -0.05 21.94
N PRO A 10 5.68 -1.12 21.20
CA PRO A 10 5.24 -0.99 19.81
C PRO A 10 3.91 -0.24 19.67
N TYR A 11 3.06 -0.23 20.68
CA TYR A 11 1.76 0.40 20.67
C TYR A 11 1.75 1.83 21.25
N ALA A 12 2.85 2.26 21.86
CA ALA A 12 2.96 3.64 22.30
C ALA A 12 3.02 4.61 21.10
N THR A 13 2.57 5.84 21.33
CA THR A 13 2.55 6.89 20.32
C THR A 13 3.97 7.19 19.80
N ALA A 14 4.13 7.16 18.49
CA ALA A 14 5.35 7.56 17.82
C ALA A 14 5.54 9.09 17.87
N PRO A 15 6.79 9.58 17.75
CA PRO A 15 7.08 11.01 17.74
C PRO A 15 6.41 11.78 16.60
N TYR A 16 6.16 11.12 15.47
CA TYR A 16 5.63 11.73 14.26
C TYR A 16 4.46 10.92 13.70
N GLY A 17 3.50 11.62 13.11
CA GLY A 17 2.46 11.03 12.30
C GLY A 17 2.96 10.60 10.91
N VAL A 18 2.08 10.00 10.12
CA VAL A 18 2.40 9.49 8.77
C VAL A 18 1.53 10.20 7.74
N SER A 19 2.06 11.27 7.17
CA SER A 19 1.31 12.18 6.30
C SER A 19 0.75 11.49 5.05
N TRP A 20 1.50 10.58 4.43
CA TRP A 20 1.05 9.86 3.24
C TRP A 20 -0.04 8.81 3.54
N ALA A 21 -0.14 8.35 4.80
CA ALA A 21 -1.25 7.51 5.27
C ALA A 21 -2.41 8.34 5.86
N GLY A 22 -2.25 9.67 5.98
CA GLY A 22 -3.24 10.56 6.58
C GLY A 22 -3.31 10.46 8.11
N GLU A 23 -2.28 9.93 8.75
CA GLU A 23 -2.21 9.77 10.20
C GLU A 23 -1.52 10.99 10.84
N GLU A 24 -2.24 11.76 11.66
CA GLU A 24 -1.67 12.83 12.49
C GLU A 24 -0.87 12.26 13.67
N LYS A 25 -1.27 11.09 14.17
CA LYS A 25 -0.59 10.33 15.22
C LYS A 25 -0.37 8.91 14.73
N SER A 26 0.76 8.34 15.07
CA SER A 26 1.11 6.97 14.71
C SER A 26 1.60 6.19 15.92
N ALA A 27 1.84 4.89 15.75
CA ALA A 27 2.40 4.02 16.77
C ALA A 27 3.84 3.62 16.43
N ASN A 28 4.65 3.31 17.44
CA ASN A 28 6.05 2.94 17.25
C ASN A 28 6.26 1.74 16.31
N TRP A 29 5.32 0.77 16.30
CA TRP A 29 5.42 -0.35 15.37
C TRP A 29 5.38 0.10 13.91
N PHE A 30 4.61 1.15 13.60
CA PHE A 30 4.50 1.68 12.24
C PHE A 30 5.76 2.43 11.83
N ASP A 31 6.43 3.13 12.76
CA ASP A 31 7.77 3.69 12.52
C ASP A 31 8.77 2.58 12.15
N SER A 32 8.76 1.46 12.87
CA SER A 32 9.62 0.32 12.57
C SER A 32 9.30 -0.31 11.22
N ALA A 33 8.00 -0.43 10.87
CA ALA A 33 7.57 -0.92 9.57
C ALA A 33 8.04 0.00 8.44
N ARG A 34 7.95 1.32 8.61
CA ARG A 34 8.43 2.31 7.62
C ARG A 34 9.94 2.25 7.43
N GLU A 35 10.72 2.13 8.51
CA GLU A 35 12.17 1.92 8.42
C GLU A 35 12.52 0.65 7.63
N PHE A 36 11.75 -0.42 7.84
CA PHE A 36 11.92 -1.65 7.07
C PHE A 36 11.59 -1.42 5.59
N THR A 37 10.47 -0.76 5.28
CA THR A 37 10.08 -0.45 3.89
C THR A 37 11.10 0.40 3.18
N GLU A 38 11.65 1.43 3.82
CA GLU A 38 12.69 2.30 3.24
C GLU A 38 13.94 1.51 2.87
N ARG A 39 14.43 0.65 3.77
CA ARG A 39 15.60 -0.20 3.50
C ARG A 39 15.35 -1.19 2.37
N TRP A 40 14.20 -1.85 2.38
CA TRP A 40 13.80 -2.78 1.33
C TRP A 40 13.69 -2.05 -0.02
N HIS A 41 13.02 -0.91 -0.04
CA HIS A 41 12.81 -0.09 -1.24
C HIS A 41 14.12 0.36 -1.87
N HIS A 42 15.03 0.92 -1.09
CA HIS A 42 16.34 1.34 -1.60
C HIS A 42 17.17 0.16 -2.12
N GLN A 43 17.12 -1.00 -1.46
CA GLN A 43 17.75 -2.20 -1.96
C GLN A 43 17.17 -2.64 -3.31
N GLN A 44 15.86 -2.56 -3.48
CA GLN A 44 15.21 -2.88 -4.75
C GLN A 44 15.58 -1.89 -5.85
N GLN A 45 15.63 -0.61 -5.56
CA GLN A 45 16.07 0.41 -6.53
C GLN A 45 17.51 0.15 -7.01
N ILE A 46 18.44 -0.14 -6.09
CA ILE A 46 19.83 -0.45 -6.44
C ILE A 46 19.89 -1.70 -7.31
N ARG A 47 19.20 -2.78 -6.91
CA ARG A 47 19.17 -4.04 -7.66
C ARG A 47 18.61 -3.88 -9.05
N LEU A 48 17.52 -3.11 -9.19
CA LEU A 48 16.93 -2.80 -10.49
C LEU A 48 17.92 -2.02 -11.38
N ALA A 49 18.62 -1.03 -10.80
CA ALA A 49 19.57 -0.20 -11.55
C ALA A 49 20.81 -0.97 -12.06
N VAL A 50 21.19 -2.04 -11.37
CA VAL A 50 22.37 -2.87 -11.73
C VAL A 50 21.98 -4.25 -12.29
N ASP A 51 20.73 -4.42 -12.70
CA ASP A 51 20.18 -5.65 -13.28
C ASP A 51 20.44 -6.89 -12.40
N LYS A 52 20.18 -6.80 -11.11
CA LYS A 52 20.28 -7.90 -10.15
C LYS A 52 18.89 -8.38 -9.72
N PRO A 53 18.73 -9.70 -9.43
CA PRO A 53 17.46 -10.22 -8.93
C PRO A 53 16.95 -9.44 -7.73
N GLY A 54 15.65 -9.19 -7.71
CA GLY A 54 15.00 -8.53 -6.57
C GLY A 54 15.00 -9.39 -5.30
N ILE A 55 14.72 -8.77 -4.17
CA ILE A 55 14.52 -9.44 -2.87
C ILE A 55 13.02 -9.61 -2.61
N MET A 56 12.35 -10.31 -3.51
CA MET A 56 10.90 -10.53 -3.50
C MET A 56 10.57 -11.92 -2.95
N THR A 57 10.90 -12.15 -1.68
CA THR A 57 10.35 -13.29 -0.93
C THR A 57 9.15 -12.81 -0.11
N ARG A 58 8.17 -13.69 0.17
CA ARG A 58 6.98 -13.31 0.93
C ARG A 58 7.33 -12.73 2.30
N GLU A 59 8.33 -13.27 2.97
CA GLU A 59 8.81 -12.79 4.28
C GLU A 59 9.29 -11.34 4.26
N LEU A 60 9.92 -10.92 3.16
CA LEU A 60 10.51 -9.59 3.04
C LEU A 60 9.59 -8.60 2.34
N TYR A 61 8.82 -9.06 1.34
CA TYR A 61 8.05 -8.14 0.50
C TYR A 61 6.60 -7.96 0.95
N TYR A 62 5.96 -9.00 1.50
CA TYR A 62 4.59 -8.86 2.00
C TYR A 62 4.45 -7.75 3.06
N PRO A 63 5.32 -7.65 4.09
CA PRO A 63 5.26 -6.55 5.06
C PRO A 63 5.41 -5.16 4.43
N VAL A 64 6.17 -5.05 3.34
CA VAL A 64 6.31 -3.79 2.58
C VAL A 64 5.00 -3.43 1.89
N LEU A 65 4.36 -4.40 1.22
CA LEU A 65 3.06 -4.20 0.57
C LEU A 65 1.99 -3.80 1.57
N ASP A 66 1.91 -4.51 2.71
CA ASP A 66 0.93 -4.20 3.75
C ASP A 66 1.15 -2.80 4.33
N CYS A 67 2.41 -2.42 4.57
CA CYS A 67 2.75 -1.07 4.99
C CYS A 67 2.31 -0.01 3.96
N PHE A 68 2.61 -0.22 2.67
CA PHE A 68 2.26 0.73 1.61
C PHE A 68 0.74 0.88 1.44
N LEU A 69 0.01 -0.21 1.49
CA LEU A 69 -1.45 -0.21 1.24
C LEU A 69 -2.27 0.44 2.38
N ARG A 70 -1.63 0.74 3.52
CA ARG A 70 -2.22 1.61 4.55
C ARG A 70 -2.49 3.04 4.07
N ALA A 71 -1.89 3.47 2.97
CA ALA A 71 -2.21 4.74 2.32
C ALA A 71 -3.56 4.74 1.58
N LEU A 72 -4.21 3.59 1.38
CA LEU A 72 -5.46 3.48 0.62
C LEU A 72 -6.57 4.42 1.14
N PRO A 73 -6.94 4.42 2.43
CA PRO A 73 -8.00 5.30 2.92
C PRO A 73 -7.72 6.78 2.64
N PHE A 74 -6.49 7.21 2.84
CA PHE A 74 -6.09 8.59 2.57
C PHE A 74 -6.06 8.91 1.08
N THR A 75 -5.59 7.98 0.25
CA THR A 75 -5.60 8.12 -1.22
C THR A 75 -7.02 8.34 -1.72
N TYR A 76 -7.98 7.57 -1.23
CA TYR A 76 -9.38 7.62 -1.66
C TYR A 76 -10.23 8.66 -0.92
N ARG A 77 -9.69 9.43 0.03
CA ARG A 77 -10.46 10.36 0.90
C ARG A 77 -11.36 11.35 0.16
N LYS A 78 -11.02 11.69 -1.10
CA LYS A 78 -11.79 12.60 -1.94
C LYS A 78 -12.63 11.87 -3.00
N VAL A 79 -12.60 10.55 -3.03
CA VAL A 79 -13.39 9.75 -3.96
C VAL A 79 -14.75 9.49 -3.34
N SER A 80 -15.79 9.90 -4.05
CA SER A 80 -17.17 9.70 -3.61
C SER A 80 -17.77 8.48 -4.30
N THR A 81 -18.40 7.61 -3.51
CA THR A 81 -19.23 6.50 -3.98
C THR A 81 -20.26 6.15 -2.92
N LYS A 82 -21.17 5.24 -3.23
CA LYS A 82 -22.24 4.80 -2.33
C LYS A 82 -21.64 4.13 -1.07
N PRO A 83 -22.05 4.54 0.15
CA PRO A 83 -21.72 3.82 1.36
C PRO A 83 -22.18 2.36 1.32
N GLY A 84 -21.51 1.48 2.04
CA GLY A 84 -21.80 0.05 2.03
C GLY A 84 -21.20 -0.70 0.85
N THR A 85 -20.31 -0.08 0.10
CA THR A 85 -19.58 -0.70 -1.02
C THR A 85 -18.10 -0.85 -0.71
N TYR A 86 -17.38 -1.70 -1.49
CA TYR A 86 -15.93 -1.80 -1.33
C TYR A 86 -15.21 -1.94 -2.68
N ALA A 87 -13.95 -1.48 -2.68
CA ALA A 87 -12.99 -1.75 -3.72
C ALA A 87 -12.05 -2.88 -3.26
N HIS A 88 -11.82 -3.85 -4.13
CA HIS A 88 -10.91 -4.97 -3.90
C HIS A 88 -9.60 -4.70 -4.62
N ILE A 89 -8.51 -4.61 -3.87
CA ILE A 89 -7.16 -4.44 -4.40
C ILE A 89 -6.40 -5.75 -4.19
N ILE A 90 -5.89 -6.32 -5.27
CA ILE A 90 -5.13 -7.57 -5.26
C ILE A 90 -3.73 -7.26 -5.77
N VAL A 91 -2.72 -7.63 -5.02
CA VAL A 91 -1.37 -7.77 -5.56
C VAL A 91 -1.19 -9.25 -5.88
N SER A 92 -1.03 -9.58 -7.15
CA SER A 92 -0.87 -10.97 -7.61
C SER A 92 0.57 -11.44 -7.51
N GLY A 93 0.76 -12.75 -7.31
CA GLY A 93 2.07 -13.40 -7.16
C GLY A 93 2.25 -13.99 -5.76
N GLU A 94 3.37 -14.69 -5.54
CA GLU A 94 3.63 -15.41 -4.28
C GLU A 94 3.75 -14.49 -3.05
N CYS A 95 4.18 -13.26 -3.26
CA CYS A 95 4.34 -12.26 -2.20
C CYS A 95 3.09 -11.41 -2.00
N GLY A 96 2.12 -11.53 -2.89
CA GLY A 96 0.92 -10.70 -2.90
C GLY A 96 -0.16 -11.17 -1.93
N ASP A 97 -1.22 -10.38 -1.85
CA ASP A 97 -2.43 -10.67 -1.07
C ASP A 97 -3.58 -9.77 -1.54
N SER A 98 -4.67 -9.76 -0.76
CA SER A 98 -5.88 -8.97 -0.98
C SER A 98 -6.08 -7.91 0.09
N TRP A 99 -6.47 -6.71 -0.32
CA TRP A 99 -6.86 -5.62 0.57
C TRP A 99 -8.25 -5.14 0.19
N TYR A 100 -9.09 -4.92 1.19
CA TYR A 100 -10.46 -4.49 1.01
C TYR A 100 -10.62 -3.07 1.53
N LEU A 101 -10.94 -2.16 0.62
CA LEU A 101 -11.17 -0.76 0.94
C LEU A 101 -12.67 -0.49 0.97
N TYR A 102 -13.23 -0.44 2.17
CA TYR A 102 -14.66 -0.26 2.43
C TYR A 102 -15.03 1.22 2.49
N ARG A 103 -16.14 1.58 1.85
CA ARG A 103 -16.75 2.91 1.95
C ARG A 103 -17.80 2.92 3.06
N ALA A 104 -17.39 3.44 4.21
CA ALA A 104 -18.31 3.79 5.30
C ALA A 104 -19.08 5.09 4.97
N GLU A 105 -19.97 5.54 5.85
CA GLU A 105 -20.78 6.74 5.61
C GLU A 105 -19.92 7.98 5.28
N GLU A 106 -18.89 8.23 6.06
CA GLU A 106 -18.08 9.46 5.96
C GLU A 106 -16.65 9.24 5.45
N SER A 107 -16.14 8.01 5.49
CA SER A 107 -14.74 7.72 5.21
C SER A 107 -14.54 6.41 4.45
N TRP A 108 -13.33 6.24 3.91
CA TRP A 108 -12.81 4.98 3.44
C TRP A 108 -12.00 4.31 4.55
N GLN A 109 -12.14 3.00 4.68
CA GLN A 109 -11.51 2.21 5.73
C GLN A 109 -10.93 0.91 5.14
N LEU A 110 -9.72 0.55 5.57
CA LEU A 110 -9.22 -0.80 5.32
C LEU A 110 -9.91 -1.76 6.29
N VAL A 111 -10.40 -2.87 5.76
CA VAL A 111 -11.04 -3.95 6.52
C VAL A 111 -10.38 -5.28 6.21
N GLU A 112 -10.34 -6.19 7.18
CA GLU A 112 -9.69 -7.49 7.04
C GLU A 112 -10.45 -8.42 6.11
N GLU A 113 -11.80 -8.32 6.12
CA GLU A 113 -12.69 -9.12 5.30
C GLU A 113 -13.64 -8.24 4.49
N PRO A 114 -14.10 -8.69 3.31
CA PRO A 114 -15.00 -7.91 2.48
C PRO A 114 -16.35 -7.68 3.16
N ILE A 115 -16.78 -6.43 3.20
CA ILE A 115 -18.07 -6.01 3.77
C ILE A 115 -18.85 -5.28 2.68
N GLY A 116 -20.10 -5.65 2.46
CA GLY A 116 -20.99 -4.96 1.53
C GLY A 116 -20.83 -5.40 0.07
N GLU A 117 -21.11 -4.51 -0.87
CA GLU A 117 -21.12 -4.78 -2.30
C GLU A 117 -19.75 -4.45 -2.94
N LYS A 118 -19.17 -5.43 -3.67
CA LYS A 118 -17.95 -5.18 -4.45
C LYS A 118 -18.29 -4.36 -5.69
N ILE A 119 -17.73 -3.17 -5.82
CA ILE A 119 -17.96 -2.27 -6.96
C ILE A 119 -16.77 -2.15 -7.90
N SER A 120 -15.55 -2.45 -7.44
CA SER A 120 -14.38 -2.56 -8.31
C SER A 120 -13.41 -3.61 -7.80
N GLU A 121 -12.60 -4.14 -8.72
CA GLU A 121 -11.49 -5.02 -8.40
C GLU A 121 -10.29 -4.63 -9.27
N THR A 122 -9.13 -4.48 -8.64
CA THR A 122 -7.88 -4.09 -9.28
C THR A 122 -6.81 -5.10 -8.94
N THR A 123 -6.26 -5.75 -9.96
CA THR A 123 -5.16 -6.72 -9.82
C THR A 123 -3.87 -6.12 -10.36
N ILE A 124 -2.85 -6.04 -9.53
CA ILE A 124 -1.55 -5.44 -9.79
C ILE A 124 -0.49 -6.54 -9.65
N PRO A 125 0.35 -6.83 -10.66
CA PRO A 125 1.46 -7.75 -10.51
C PRO A 125 2.44 -7.30 -9.41
N GLN A 126 2.90 -8.22 -8.57
CA GLN A 126 3.83 -7.91 -7.47
C GLN A 126 5.12 -7.22 -7.95
N GLU A 127 5.56 -7.51 -9.17
CA GLU A 127 6.80 -6.97 -9.76
C GLU A 127 6.74 -5.46 -9.95
N ILE A 128 5.54 -4.92 -10.16
CA ILE A 128 5.35 -3.48 -10.39
C ILE A 128 4.67 -2.76 -9.22
N ALA A 129 4.05 -3.48 -8.27
CA ALA A 129 3.27 -2.88 -7.19
C ALA A 129 4.10 -1.86 -6.37
N TRP A 130 5.29 -2.25 -5.91
CA TRP A 130 6.17 -1.34 -5.18
C TRP A 130 6.58 -0.11 -6.01
N ARG A 131 6.78 -0.29 -7.33
CA ARG A 131 7.15 0.81 -8.23
C ARG A 131 6.00 1.81 -8.40
N ILE A 132 4.76 1.33 -8.45
CA ILE A 132 3.58 2.19 -8.48
C ILE A 132 3.53 3.05 -7.21
N PHE A 133 3.64 2.43 -6.04
CA PHE A 133 3.47 3.09 -4.74
C PHE A 133 4.64 4.01 -4.36
N THR A 134 5.75 3.94 -5.08
CA THR A 134 6.94 4.76 -4.85
C THR A 134 7.29 5.67 -6.05
N LYS A 135 6.37 5.88 -6.98
CA LYS A 135 6.57 6.66 -8.21
C LYS A 135 7.71 6.13 -9.13
N GLY A 136 8.07 4.86 -9.01
CA GLY A 136 9.14 4.21 -9.79
C GLY A 136 8.69 3.69 -11.15
N ILE A 137 7.46 3.95 -11.58
CA ILE A 137 6.89 3.60 -12.89
C ILE A 137 5.89 4.69 -13.29
N ASP A 138 5.83 5.02 -14.57
CA ASP A 138 4.82 5.97 -15.07
C ASP A 138 3.41 5.33 -15.09
N ARG A 139 2.39 6.20 -15.09
CA ARG A 139 1.00 5.77 -14.99
C ARG A 139 0.54 4.92 -16.17
N GLU A 140 0.99 5.22 -17.39
CA GLU A 140 0.58 4.49 -18.59
C GLU A 140 1.14 3.07 -18.57
N SER A 141 2.42 2.94 -18.26
CA SER A 141 3.09 1.64 -18.08
C SER A 141 2.48 0.82 -16.93
N ALA A 142 2.09 1.46 -15.83
CA ALA A 142 1.39 0.80 -14.74
C ALA A 142 0.01 0.29 -15.17
N LEU A 143 -0.75 1.14 -15.88
CA LEU A 143 -2.09 0.82 -16.35
C LEU A 143 -2.09 -0.37 -17.33
N SER A 144 -1.12 -0.42 -18.25
CA SER A 144 -1.01 -1.48 -19.25
C SER A 144 -0.78 -2.87 -18.64
N GLN A 145 -0.27 -2.93 -17.42
CA GLN A 145 0.04 -4.17 -16.68
C GLN A 145 -0.96 -4.48 -15.57
N THR A 146 -1.94 -3.60 -15.34
CA THR A 146 -2.93 -3.73 -14.27
C THR A 146 -4.27 -4.11 -14.85
N LYS A 147 -4.95 -5.11 -14.26
CA LYS A 147 -6.30 -5.48 -14.63
C LYS A 147 -7.31 -4.82 -13.71
N VAL A 148 -8.31 -4.16 -14.28
CA VAL A 148 -9.41 -3.53 -13.51
C VAL A 148 -10.74 -4.04 -14.02
N THR A 149 -11.64 -4.42 -13.10
CA THR A 149 -13.03 -4.82 -13.38
C THR A 149 -14.01 -4.03 -12.50
N GLY A 150 -15.26 -3.94 -12.92
CA GLY A 150 -16.29 -3.12 -12.27
C GLY A 150 -16.10 -1.63 -12.59
N ASP A 151 -16.18 -0.76 -11.57
CA ASP A 151 -15.92 0.67 -11.75
C ASP A 151 -14.43 0.91 -12.01
N THR A 152 -14.10 1.08 -13.29
CA THR A 152 -12.70 1.22 -13.75
C THR A 152 -12.06 2.51 -13.26
N LYS A 153 -12.81 3.61 -13.12
CA LYS A 153 -12.29 4.87 -12.60
C LYS A 153 -11.90 4.75 -11.13
N LEU A 154 -12.76 4.10 -10.36
CA LEU A 154 -12.49 3.80 -8.95
C LEU A 154 -11.28 2.88 -8.81
N GLY A 155 -11.27 1.77 -9.56
CA GLY A 155 -10.18 0.80 -9.51
C GLY A 155 -8.82 1.37 -9.92
N GLN A 156 -8.78 2.22 -10.94
CA GLN A 156 -7.55 2.87 -11.40
C GLN A 156 -7.01 3.93 -10.42
N HIS A 157 -7.82 4.34 -9.44
CA HIS A 157 -7.40 5.39 -8.50
C HIS A 157 -6.21 4.96 -7.63
N VAL A 158 -6.10 3.67 -7.31
CA VAL A 158 -4.95 3.11 -6.57
C VAL A 158 -3.61 3.34 -7.26
N LEU A 159 -3.58 3.46 -8.59
CA LEU A 159 -2.34 3.71 -9.34
C LEU A 159 -1.77 5.12 -9.10
N GLY A 160 -2.50 5.99 -8.44
CA GLY A 160 -2.05 7.29 -7.98
C GLY A 160 -1.61 7.34 -6.51
N MET A 161 -1.64 6.19 -5.82
CA MET A 161 -1.22 6.09 -4.42
C MET A 161 0.27 6.33 -4.26
N ILE A 162 0.63 7.05 -3.19
CA ILE A 162 2.02 7.31 -2.82
C ILE A 162 2.19 6.95 -1.36
N SER A 163 3.13 6.06 -1.08
CA SER A 163 3.36 5.48 0.24
C SER A 163 4.77 5.70 0.75
N ILE A 164 5.41 6.77 0.29
CA ILE A 164 6.73 7.23 0.74
C ILE A 164 6.73 8.74 0.93
N VAL A 165 7.69 9.24 1.68
CA VAL A 165 8.01 10.68 1.69
C VAL A 165 8.79 10.96 0.41
N ALA A 166 8.19 11.73 -0.49
CA ALA A 166 8.78 12.11 -1.77
C ALA A 166 8.94 13.63 -1.86
#